data_b8a49a68041824ce2ae1c81a3eacb3ee
#
_entry.id   b8a49a68041824ce2ae1c81a3eacb3ee
#
_cell.length_a   1.000
_cell.length_b   1.000
_cell.length_c   1.000
_cell.angle_alpha   90.00
_cell.angle_beta   90.00
_cell.angle_gamma   90.00
#
_symmetry.space_group_name_H-M   'P 1'
#
loop_
_entity.id
_entity.type
_entity.pdbx_description
1 polymer ?
#
loop_
_entity_poly.entity_id
_entity_poly.type
_entity_poly.pdbx_seq_one_letter_code
_entity_poly.pdbx_strand_id
1 'polypeptide(L)'
;GRMFHRLYGTPCISVRPFMAYGPGQDSKKLIPSVVVALLNGEAPKLSSGRLEADWVYIDDVIEGFLEAALAPGIDGQTIDLGSGTLTSVRAVVECLATMISSEAKLLFGALPDRPFEQVRLADTAGALATIGWKATTPLEQGLQQTVDWYREQQSVMKDGKTGGVTSVS
;
A
#
# COMPACT_ATOMS: atom_id res chain seq x y z
N GLY A 1 -16.80 4.09 16.60
CA GLY A 1 -17.33 2.71 16.69
C GLY A 1 -17.47 2.28 18.13
N ARG A 2 -16.38 1.92 18.84
CA ARG A 2 -16.41 1.31 20.20
C ARG A 2 -17.26 2.07 21.23
N MET A 3 -17.14 3.38 21.30
CA MET A 3 -17.91 4.21 22.24
C MET A 3 -19.42 4.14 21.95
N PHE A 4 -19.81 4.25 20.69
CA PHE A 4 -21.23 4.15 20.29
C PHE A 4 -21.82 2.77 20.60
N HIS A 5 -21.08 1.71 20.32
CA HIS A 5 -21.49 0.37 20.70
C HIS A 5 -21.70 0.25 22.22
N ARG A 6 -20.73 0.71 23.02
CA ARG A 6 -20.82 0.61 24.50
C ARG A 6 -21.94 1.43 25.10
N LEU A 7 -22.27 2.61 24.55
CA LEU A 7 -23.29 3.51 25.08
C LEU A 7 -24.70 3.23 24.56
N TYR A 8 -24.80 2.78 23.31
CA TYR A 8 -26.09 2.69 22.62
C TYR A 8 -26.36 1.30 22.01
N GLY A 9 -25.49 0.34 22.22
CA GLY A 9 -25.64 -1.00 21.60
C GLY A 9 -25.54 -0.99 20.07
N THR A 10 -25.02 0.08 19.45
CA THR A 10 -24.94 0.18 18.00
C THR A 10 -24.09 -0.96 17.43
N PRO A 11 -24.63 -1.80 16.52
CA PRO A 11 -23.86 -2.87 15.89
C PRO A 11 -22.85 -2.28 14.90
N CYS A 12 -21.61 -2.14 15.31
CA CYS A 12 -20.54 -1.56 14.49
C CYS A 12 -19.17 -2.11 14.88
N ILE A 13 -18.34 -2.25 13.89
CA ILE A 13 -16.91 -2.61 14.03
C ILE A 13 -16.03 -1.49 13.49
N SER A 14 -14.77 -1.48 13.88
CA SER A 14 -13.76 -0.56 13.34
C SER A 14 -12.66 -1.39 12.71
N VAL A 15 -12.47 -1.27 11.40
CA VAL A 15 -11.36 -1.91 10.69
C VAL A 15 -10.28 -0.86 10.42
N ARG A 16 -9.03 -1.17 10.75
CA ARG A 16 -7.88 -0.28 10.60
C ARG A 16 -6.83 -0.89 9.67
N PRO A 17 -6.88 -0.63 8.36
CA PRO A 17 -5.78 -0.99 7.48
C PRO A 17 -4.53 -0.21 7.86
N PHE A 18 -3.39 -0.89 7.88
CA PHE A 18 -2.09 -0.25 8.11
C PHE A 18 -1.58 0.40 6.82
N MET A 19 -0.30 0.30 6.48
CA MET A 19 0.20 0.96 5.28
C MET A 19 -0.17 0.14 4.03
N ALA A 20 -1.44 0.27 3.61
CA ALA A 20 -1.95 -0.41 2.43
C ALA A 20 -1.27 0.10 1.15
N TYR A 21 -0.91 -0.83 0.26
CA TYR A 21 -0.32 -0.53 -1.04
C TYR A 21 -0.82 -1.52 -2.11
N GLY A 22 -0.71 -1.15 -3.37
CA GLY A 22 -1.12 -2.00 -4.49
C GLY A 22 -1.45 -1.23 -5.76
N PRO A 23 -1.95 -1.95 -6.79
CA PRO A 23 -2.43 -1.38 -8.03
C PRO A 23 -3.47 -0.28 -7.84
N GLY A 24 -3.45 0.74 -8.69
CA GLY A 24 -4.47 1.81 -8.69
C GLY A 24 -4.42 2.79 -7.53
N GLN A 25 -3.42 2.71 -6.66
CA GLN A 25 -3.23 3.69 -5.58
C GLN A 25 -2.95 5.09 -6.15
N ASP A 26 -3.41 6.15 -5.46
CA ASP A 26 -3.18 7.54 -5.85
C ASP A 26 -1.69 7.81 -6.14
N SER A 27 -1.39 8.38 -7.30
CA SER A 27 -0.03 8.66 -7.78
C SER A 27 0.81 9.55 -6.86
N LYS A 28 0.18 10.28 -5.95
CA LYS A 28 0.86 11.09 -4.92
C LYS A 28 1.37 10.28 -3.72
N LYS A 29 0.98 9.02 -3.60
CA LYS A 29 1.48 8.12 -2.56
C LYS A 29 2.88 7.62 -2.89
N LEU A 30 3.62 7.18 -1.86
CA LEU A 30 5.03 6.82 -1.97
C LEU A 30 5.30 5.79 -3.08
N ILE A 31 4.70 4.60 -2.97
CA ILE A 31 4.98 3.49 -3.89
C ILE A 31 4.64 3.87 -5.34
N PRO A 32 3.43 4.38 -5.67
CA PRO A 32 3.13 4.84 -7.01
C PRO A 32 4.09 5.90 -7.55
N SER A 33 4.38 6.92 -6.75
CA SER A 33 5.27 8.02 -7.18
C SER A 33 6.69 7.53 -7.50
N VAL A 34 7.21 6.60 -6.69
CA VAL A 34 8.53 5.99 -6.91
C VAL A 34 8.50 5.09 -8.15
N VAL A 35 7.51 4.21 -8.28
CA VAL A 35 7.39 3.31 -9.44
C VAL A 35 7.32 4.11 -10.74
N VAL A 36 6.45 5.12 -10.82
CA VAL A 36 6.30 5.95 -12.02
C VAL A 36 7.59 6.70 -12.34
N ALA A 37 8.25 7.31 -11.35
CA ALA A 37 9.53 7.98 -11.57
C ALA A 37 10.60 7.02 -12.11
N LEU A 38 10.77 5.86 -11.48
CA LEU A 38 11.75 4.87 -11.89
C LEU A 38 11.48 4.29 -13.28
N LEU A 39 10.22 4.03 -13.63
CA LEU A 39 9.83 3.57 -14.96
C LEU A 39 10.08 4.61 -16.06
N ASN A 40 10.08 5.90 -15.69
CA ASN A 40 10.43 7.01 -16.59
C ASN A 40 11.95 7.30 -16.62
N GLY A 41 12.77 6.59 -15.83
CA GLY A 41 14.20 6.88 -15.70
C GLY A 41 14.49 8.16 -14.86
N GLU A 42 13.50 8.64 -14.11
CA GLU A 42 13.62 9.84 -13.28
C GLU A 42 14.10 9.49 -11.87
N ALA A 43 14.89 10.39 -11.26
CA ALA A 43 15.37 10.24 -9.90
C ALA A 43 14.31 10.65 -8.88
N PRO A 44 13.69 9.72 -8.11
CA PRO A 44 12.66 10.05 -7.14
C PRO A 44 13.28 10.83 -5.97
N LYS A 45 12.63 11.96 -5.59
CA LYS A 45 12.98 12.74 -4.40
C LYS A 45 12.28 12.14 -3.18
N LEU A 46 13.05 11.81 -2.16
CA LEU A 46 12.58 11.06 -1.00
C LEU A 46 12.98 11.75 0.30
N SER A 47 12.27 11.48 1.38
CA SER A 47 12.72 11.80 2.74
C SER A 47 13.94 10.92 3.11
N SER A 48 14.35 10.90 4.36
CA SER A 48 15.48 10.05 4.80
C SER A 48 15.27 8.55 4.53
N GLY A 49 14.00 8.12 4.40
CA GLY A 49 13.60 6.72 4.25
C GLY A 49 13.70 5.89 5.54
N ARG A 50 13.98 6.52 6.68
CA ARG A 50 14.14 5.82 7.97
C ARG A 50 12.84 5.36 8.60
N LEU A 51 11.71 5.98 8.24
CA LEU A 51 10.42 5.57 8.76
C LEU A 51 10.17 4.09 8.47
N GLU A 52 9.80 3.35 9.50
CA GLU A 52 9.33 1.97 9.38
C GLU A 52 7.81 1.94 9.41
N ALA A 53 7.23 1.09 8.58
CA ALA A 53 5.79 0.89 8.49
C ALA A 53 5.45 -0.58 8.31
N ASP A 54 4.25 -0.94 8.74
CA ASP A 54 3.65 -2.25 8.49
C ASP A 54 2.89 -2.19 7.16
N TRP A 55 3.51 -2.73 6.12
CA TRP A 55 3.00 -2.72 4.76
C TRP A 55 2.08 -3.90 4.51
N VAL A 56 0.90 -3.65 3.97
CA VAL A 56 -0.09 -4.69 3.67
C VAL A 56 -0.59 -4.53 2.24
N TYR A 57 -0.65 -5.63 1.48
CA TYR A 57 -1.11 -5.62 0.10
C TYR A 57 -2.62 -5.41 0.02
N ILE A 58 -3.08 -4.73 -1.03
CA ILE A 58 -4.48 -4.29 -1.12
C ILE A 58 -5.47 -5.45 -1.14
N ASP A 59 -5.14 -6.57 -1.78
CA ASP A 59 -6.04 -7.73 -1.84
C ASP A 59 -6.21 -8.37 -0.46
N ASP A 60 -5.14 -8.48 0.33
CA ASP A 60 -5.23 -8.93 1.73
C ASP A 60 -6.13 -8.00 2.56
N VAL A 61 -6.06 -6.67 2.31
CA VAL A 61 -6.94 -5.70 2.97
C VAL A 61 -8.39 -5.93 2.61
N ILE A 62 -8.68 -6.17 1.31
CA ILE A 62 -10.04 -6.45 0.83
C ILE A 62 -10.58 -7.73 1.49
N GLU A 63 -9.79 -8.80 1.51
CA GLU A 63 -10.17 -10.04 2.20
C GLU A 63 -10.45 -9.78 3.69
N GLY A 64 -9.58 -9.02 4.37
CA GLY A 64 -9.79 -8.67 5.78
C GLY A 64 -11.08 -7.88 6.04
N PHE A 65 -11.49 -7.00 5.12
CA PHE A 65 -12.79 -6.33 5.21
C PHE A 65 -13.95 -7.29 5.02
N LEU A 66 -13.85 -8.25 4.10
CA LEU A 66 -14.88 -9.25 3.86
C LEU A 66 -15.04 -10.18 5.08
N GLU A 67 -13.93 -10.69 5.62
CA GLU A 67 -13.96 -11.52 6.83
C GLU A 67 -14.54 -10.76 8.03
N ALA A 68 -14.15 -9.50 8.22
CA ALA A 68 -14.72 -8.66 9.28
C ALA A 68 -16.22 -8.40 9.10
N ALA A 69 -16.70 -8.28 7.86
CA ALA A 69 -18.14 -8.07 7.59
C ALA A 69 -18.97 -9.34 7.83
N LEU A 70 -18.39 -10.52 7.70
CA LEU A 70 -19.06 -11.80 7.84
C LEU A 70 -18.94 -12.40 9.25
N ALA A 71 -17.96 -11.95 10.05
CA ALA A 71 -17.70 -12.50 11.37
C ALA A 71 -18.84 -12.17 12.37
N PRO A 72 -19.43 -13.16 13.03
CA PRO A 72 -20.50 -12.93 14.00
C PRO A 72 -19.94 -12.48 15.36
N GLY A 73 -20.69 -11.65 16.08
CA GLY A 73 -20.43 -11.33 17.49
C GLY A 73 -19.20 -10.44 17.73
N ILE A 74 -18.76 -9.69 16.73
CA ILE A 74 -17.58 -8.78 16.83
C ILE A 74 -17.96 -7.31 16.99
N ASP A 75 -19.22 -7.03 17.31
CA ASP A 75 -19.67 -5.65 17.54
C ASP A 75 -18.86 -4.92 18.62
N GLY A 76 -18.57 -3.67 18.36
CA GLY A 76 -17.76 -2.83 19.25
C GLY A 76 -16.25 -3.12 19.17
N GLN A 77 -15.79 -4.09 18.40
CA GLN A 77 -14.37 -4.44 18.29
C GLN A 77 -13.63 -3.55 17.29
N THR A 78 -12.31 -3.61 17.37
CA THR A 78 -11.39 -2.97 16.42
C THR A 78 -10.47 -4.05 15.87
N ILE A 79 -10.39 -4.15 14.55
CA ILE A 79 -9.59 -5.15 13.85
C ILE A 79 -8.47 -4.42 13.08
N ASP A 80 -7.24 -4.85 13.29
CA ASP A 80 -6.07 -4.32 12.58
C ASP A 80 -5.76 -5.20 11.37
N LEU A 81 -5.67 -4.59 10.19
CA LEU A 81 -5.27 -5.26 8.97
C LEU A 81 -3.86 -4.82 8.60
N GLY A 82 -2.87 -5.64 8.90
CA GLY A 82 -1.46 -5.42 8.60
C GLY A 82 -0.71 -6.73 8.47
N SER A 83 0.55 -6.66 8.05
CA SER A 83 1.41 -7.84 7.88
C SER A 83 2.02 -8.33 9.20
N GLY A 84 2.08 -7.47 10.20
CA GLY A 84 2.79 -7.72 11.45
C GLY A 84 4.31 -7.59 11.33
N THR A 85 4.80 -7.00 10.25
CA THR A 85 6.23 -6.81 10.01
C THR A 85 6.54 -5.37 9.66
N LEU A 86 7.51 -4.78 10.34
CA LEU A 86 8.00 -3.44 10.03
C LEU A 86 9.06 -3.49 8.94
N THR A 87 8.89 -2.68 7.90
CA THR A 87 9.89 -2.50 6.85
C THR A 87 10.07 -1.02 6.58
N SER A 88 11.33 -0.56 6.50
CA SER A 88 11.62 0.85 6.28
C SER A 88 11.22 1.30 4.87
N VAL A 89 10.84 2.57 4.75
CA VAL A 89 10.60 3.22 3.45
C VAL A 89 11.80 3.04 2.52
N ARG A 90 13.02 3.13 3.07
CA ARG A 90 14.25 2.92 2.29
C ARG A 90 14.30 1.52 1.67
N ALA A 91 14.09 0.47 2.46
CA ALA A 91 14.12 -0.91 1.99
C ALA A 91 13.08 -1.16 0.90
N VAL A 92 11.86 -0.62 1.06
CA VAL A 92 10.81 -0.72 0.04
C VAL A 92 11.22 -0.03 -1.26
N VAL A 93 11.79 1.17 -1.19
CA VAL A 93 12.21 1.92 -2.38
C VAL A 93 13.40 1.25 -3.09
N GLU A 94 14.37 0.73 -2.34
CA GLU A 94 15.51 0.00 -2.89
C GLU A 94 15.06 -1.31 -3.58
N CYS A 95 14.08 -2.01 -2.99
CA CYS A 95 13.44 -3.18 -3.58
C CYS A 95 12.77 -2.83 -4.93
N LEU A 96 11.98 -1.75 -4.98
CA LEU A 96 11.34 -1.28 -6.21
C LEU A 96 12.38 -0.91 -7.29
N ALA A 97 13.46 -0.24 -6.93
CA ALA A 97 14.53 0.11 -7.87
C ALA A 97 15.18 -1.15 -8.48
N THR A 98 15.40 -2.17 -7.66
CA THR A 98 15.93 -3.47 -8.12
C THR A 98 14.95 -4.18 -9.07
N MET A 99 13.65 -4.24 -8.74
CA MET A 99 12.62 -4.88 -9.56
C MET A 99 12.43 -4.20 -10.92
N ILE A 100 12.58 -2.88 -10.94
CA ILE A 100 12.45 -2.09 -12.17
C ILE A 100 13.75 -2.12 -12.98
N SER A 101 14.86 -2.56 -12.39
CA SER A 101 16.21 -2.50 -12.96
C SER A 101 16.59 -1.08 -13.37
N SER A 102 16.22 -0.10 -12.53
CA SER A 102 16.46 1.31 -12.80
C SER A 102 17.84 1.73 -12.31
N GLU A 103 18.60 2.40 -13.17
CA GLU A 103 19.88 3.05 -12.82
C GLU A 103 19.69 4.47 -12.24
N ALA A 104 18.44 4.93 -12.14
CA ALA A 104 18.12 6.25 -11.62
C ALA A 104 18.56 6.39 -10.15
N LYS A 105 19.21 7.49 -9.83
CA LYS A 105 19.71 7.75 -8.48
C LYS A 105 18.55 8.00 -7.51
N LEU A 106 18.47 7.22 -6.43
CA LEU A 106 17.51 7.44 -5.35
C LEU A 106 17.96 8.64 -4.49
N LEU A 107 17.19 9.73 -4.51
CA LEU A 107 17.57 10.98 -3.81
C LEU A 107 16.99 11.00 -2.38
N PHE A 108 17.50 10.14 -1.52
CA PHE A 108 17.15 10.15 -0.09
C PHE A 108 17.64 11.42 0.60
N GLY A 109 16.80 12.00 1.46
CA GLY A 109 17.06 13.25 2.16
C GLY A 109 16.82 14.52 1.32
N ALA A 110 16.34 14.39 0.08
CA ALA A 110 15.96 15.52 -0.75
C ALA A 110 14.66 16.20 -0.28
N LEU A 111 13.85 15.50 0.48
CA LEU A 111 12.65 16.02 1.14
C LEU A 111 12.81 15.92 2.66
N PRO A 112 12.23 16.84 3.44
CA PRO A 112 12.24 16.74 4.89
C PRO A 112 11.43 15.53 5.37
N ASP A 113 11.87 14.92 6.47
CA ASP A 113 11.06 13.94 7.18
C ASP A 113 9.82 14.62 7.77
N ARG A 114 8.70 13.90 7.81
CA ARG A 114 7.48 14.41 8.44
C ARG A 114 7.66 14.37 9.95
N PRO A 115 7.39 15.47 10.67
CA PRO A 115 7.43 15.46 12.11
C PRO A 115 6.31 14.59 12.68
N PHE A 116 6.57 13.94 13.81
CA PHE A 116 5.59 13.18 14.60
C PHE A 116 5.00 11.92 13.92
N GLU A 117 5.62 11.38 12.88
CA GLU A 117 5.23 10.07 12.36
C GLU A 117 5.51 8.99 13.42
N GLN A 118 4.46 8.22 13.75
CA GLN A 118 4.56 7.13 14.70
C GLN A 118 4.68 5.80 13.98
N VAL A 119 5.69 5.03 14.34
CA VAL A 119 5.77 3.63 13.94
C VAL A 119 4.67 2.85 14.66
N ARG A 120 3.87 2.11 13.92
CA ARG A 120 2.80 1.26 14.44
C ARG A 120 2.88 -0.10 13.79
N LEU A 121 2.63 -1.12 14.59
CA LEU A 121 2.56 -2.52 14.18
C LEU A 121 1.14 -3.02 14.40
N ALA A 122 0.60 -3.80 13.46
CA ALA A 122 -0.73 -4.37 13.56
C ALA A 122 -0.80 -5.48 14.62
N ASP A 123 -1.90 -5.57 15.33
CA ASP A 123 -2.24 -6.73 16.15
C ASP A 123 -2.77 -7.86 15.28
N THR A 124 -1.85 -8.56 14.63
CA THR A 124 -2.18 -9.70 13.74
C THR A 124 -2.73 -10.90 14.51
N ALA A 125 -2.30 -11.11 15.76
CA ALA A 125 -2.84 -12.16 16.61
C ALA A 125 -4.31 -11.90 16.95
N GLY A 126 -4.66 -10.64 17.27
CA GLY A 126 -6.04 -10.22 17.51
C GLY A 126 -6.92 -10.39 16.26
N ALA A 127 -6.44 -10.01 15.09
CA ALA A 127 -7.16 -10.20 13.83
C ALA A 127 -7.41 -11.69 13.54
N LEU A 128 -6.38 -12.54 13.67
CA LEU A 128 -6.51 -13.97 13.47
C LEU A 128 -7.51 -14.61 14.43
N ALA A 129 -7.43 -14.25 15.72
CA ALA A 129 -8.34 -14.80 16.74
C ALA A 129 -9.79 -14.34 16.57
N THR A 130 -10.01 -13.13 16.06
CA THR A 130 -11.34 -12.50 16.00
C THR A 130 -12.07 -12.80 14.70
N ILE A 131 -11.39 -12.74 13.56
CA ILE A 131 -11.98 -12.90 12.22
C ILE A 131 -11.31 -13.99 11.38
N GLY A 132 -10.35 -14.75 11.93
CA GLY A 132 -9.64 -15.82 11.20
C GLY A 132 -8.69 -15.31 10.10
N TRP A 133 -8.44 -14.01 10.03
CA TRP A 133 -7.69 -13.38 8.95
C TRP A 133 -6.21 -13.12 9.32
N LYS A 134 -5.36 -13.26 8.34
CA LYS A 134 -3.95 -12.80 8.35
C LYS A 134 -3.54 -12.40 6.94
N ALA A 135 -2.64 -11.44 6.81
CA ALA A 135 -2.03 -11.12 5.52
C ALA A 135 -1.26 -12.34 4.99
N THR A 136 -1.43 -12.66 3.71
CA THR A 136 -0.83 -13.82 3.05
C THR A 136 0.15 -13.44 1.95
N THR A 137 0.09 -12.21 1.45
CA THR A 137 0.94 -11.71 0.35
C THR A 137 2.27 -11.20 0.90
N PRO A 138 3.41 -11.85 0.59
CA PRO A 138 4.74 -11.33 0.92
C PRO A 138 4.96 -9.94 0.31
N LEU A 139 5.72 -9.08 1.01
CA LEU A 139 5.96 -7.70 0.57
C LEU A 139 6.50 -7.64 -0.86
N GLU A 140 7.52 -8.44 -1.15
CA GLU A 140 8.15 -8.47 -2.47
C GLU A 140 7.17 -8.89 -3.57
N GLN A 141 6.31 -9.86 -3.30
CA GLN A 141 5.29 -10.30 -4.26
C GLN A 141 4.29 -9.19 -4.55
N GLY A 142 3.76 -8.52 -3.54
CA GLY A 142 2.82 -7.42 -3.71
C GLY A 142 3.46 -6.21 -4.42
N LEU A 143 4.73 -5.91 -4.12
CA LEU A 143 5.50 -4.87 -4.82
C LEU A 143 5.67 -5.22 -6.31
N GLN A 144 6.02 -6.48 -6.63
CA GLN A 144 6.16 -6.93 -8.02
C GLN A 144 4.84 -6.79 -8.79
N GLN A 145 3.73 -7.26 -8.23
CA GLN A 145 2.40 -7.11 -8.84
C GLN A 145 2.03 -5.64 -9.06
N THR A 146 2.40 -4.77 -8.12
CA THR A 146 2.19 -3.33 -8.23
C THR A 146 3.01 -2.74 -9.37
N VAL A 147 4.31 -3.08 -9.47
CA VAL A 147 5.19 -2.63 -10.56
C VAL A 147 4.66 -3.08 -11.91
N ASP A 148 4.25 -4.35 -12.03
CA ASP A 148 3.77 -4.92 -13.30
C ASP A 148 2.49 -4.22 -13.76
N TRP A 149 1.57 -3.92 -12.84
CA TRP A 149 0.38 -3.15 -13.15
C TRP A 149 0.72 -1.74 -13.72
N TYR A 150 1.66 -1.02 -13.09
CA TYR A 150 2.06 0.30 -13.58
C TYR A 150 2.77 0.24 -14.93
N ARG A 151 3.56 -0.82 -15.22
CA ARG A 151 4.17 -1.07 -16.53
C ARG A 151 3.10 -1.25 -17.62
N GLU A 152 2.08 -2.05 -17.33
CA GLU A 152 0.96 -2.28 -18.26
C GLU A 152 0.21 -0.98 -18.54
N GLN A 153 -0.12 -0.21 -17.50
CA GLN A 153 -0.80 1.08 -17.68
C GLN A 153 0.01 2.06 -18.54
N GLN A 154 1.32 2.11 -18.37
CA GLN A 154 2.17 2.97 -19.20
C GLN A 154 2.23 2.52 -20.66
N SER A 155 2.25 1.21 -20.94
CA SER A 155 2.23 0.70 -22.32
C SER A 155 0.93 1.06 -23.02
N VAL A 156 -0.20 0.84 -22.38
CA VAL A 156 -1.53 1.20 -22.93
C VAL A 156 -1.63 2.69 -23.25
N MET A 157 -1.09 3.56 -22.38
CA MET A 157 -1.10 5.02 -22.60
C MET A 157 -0.19 5.45 -23.76
N LYS A 158 0.91 4.74 -24.02
CA LYS A 158 1.81 5.00 -25.15
C LYS A 158 1.18 4.55 -26.46
N ASP A 159 0.56 3.38 -26.49
CA ASP A 159 -0.08 2.82 -27.67
C ASP A 159 -1.35 3.62 -28.07
N GLY A 160 -2.13 4.10 -27.10
CA GLY A 160 -3.29 4.96 -27.32
C GLY A 160 -2.96 6.35 -27.91
N LYS A 161 -1.72 6.84 -27.73
CA LYS A 161 -1.27 8.11 -28.33
C LYS A 161 -0.76 7.96 -29.78
N THR A 162 -0.42 6.77 -30.20
CA THR A 162 0.06 6.48 -31.59
C THR A 162 -1.08 6.23 -32.57
N GLY A 163 -2.32 6.03 -32.13
CA GLY A 163 -3.49 5.72 -32.96
C GLY A 163 -4.26 6.93 -33.53
N GLY A 164 -3.83 8.13 -33.33
CA GLY A 164 -4.61 9.35 -33.65
C GLY A 164 -3.91 10.36 -34.54
N VAL A 165 -3.48 10.00 -35.79
CA VAL A 165 -3.37 10.95 -36.90
C VAL A 165 -3.39 10.17 -38.23
N THR A 166 -4.58 9.89 -38.72
CA THR A 166 -4.74 9.75 -40.16
C THR A 166 -5.66 10.90 -40.61
N SER A 167 -5.04 11.99 -41.01
CA SER A 167 -5.69 13.05 -41.74
C SER A 167 -6.14 12.51 -43.07
N VAL A 168 -7.43 12.43 -43.32
CA VAL A 168 -8.01 12.29 -44.62
C VAL A 168 -7.99 13.64 -45.30
N SER A 169 -7.22 13.73 -46.35
CA SER A 169 -7.24 14.84 -47.33
C SER A 169 -8.46 14.74 -48.22
#